data_d7cd06615f5c3f03b42bfaa55dd0f851
#
_entry.id   d7cd06615f5c3f03b42bfaa55dd0f851
#
_cell.length_a   1.000
_cell.length_b   1.000
_cell.length_c   1.000
_cell.angle_alpha   90.00
_cell.angle_beta   90.00
_cell.angle_gamma   90.00
#
_symmetry.space_group_name_H-M   'P 1'
#
loop_
_entity.id
_entity.type
_entity.pdbx_description
1 polymer ?
#
loop_
_entity_poly.entity_id
_entity_poly.type
_entity_poly.pdbx_seq_one_letter_code
_entity_poly.pdbx_strand_id
1 'polypeptide(L)'
;MAETILIKGNSASLTGPALNLGDTAPEAIVVAKDLKEKKVGGKKEKIQLIITLPSLDTSVCEMETKKFNEMLAKYAGIDVNVVSMDMPFAQDRFCESYGIKNITTASDFRYKDMEKYGVIIGEGALKGLTARAVFIADKEGKIIYKQLVPEITNEPDYEDALKALNGLK
;
A
#
# COMPACT_ATOMS: atom_id res chain seq x y z
N MET A 1 -15.10 13.03 -0.24
CA MET A 1 -15.72 12.40 -1.44
C MET A 1 -14.91 11.18 -1.84
N ALA A 2 -15.57 10.06 -2.12
CA ALA A 2 -14.89 8.82 -2.50
C ALA A 2 -14.30 8.94 -3.92
N GLU A 3 -13.19 8.29 -4.14
CA GLU A 3 -12.53 8.22 -5.44
C GLU A 3 -13.02 7.01 -6.23
N THR A 4 -12.71 6.97 -7.51
CA THR A 4 -13.02 5.86 -8.41
C THR A 4 -11.76 5.39 -9.11
N ILE A 5 -11.75 4.11 -9.48
CA ILE A 5 -10.70 3.51 -10.31
C ILE A 5 -11.36 2.76 -11.47
N LEU A 6 -10.55 2.32 -12.42
CA LEU A 6 -10.99 1.43 -13.48
C LEU A 6 -10.47 0.01 -13.21
N ILE A 7 -11.32 -0.97 -13.48
CA ILE A 7 -10.98 -2.40 -13.43
C ILE A 7 -11.28 -2.95 -14.82
N LYS A 8 -10.24 -3.13 -15.62
CA LYS A 8 -10.36 -3.54 -17.03
C LYS A 8 -11.36 -2.64 -17.78
N GLY A 9 -11.21 -1.32 -17.59
CA GLY A 9 -12.03 -0.31 -18.22
C GLY A 9 -13.38 -0.02 -17.55
N ASN A 10 -13.78 -0.79 -16.54
CA ASN A 10 -15.03 -0.60 -15.82
C ASN A 10 -14.81 0.21 -14.55
N SER A 11 -15.61 1.25 -14.35
CA SER A 11 -15.50 2.11 -13.16
C SER A 11 -15.91 1.36 -11.90
N ALA A 12 -15.15 1.58 -10.84
CA ALA A 12 -15.48 1.05 -9.50
C ALA A 12 -15.18 2.13 -8.45
N SER A 13 -16.15 2.36 -7.56
CA SER A 13 -15.99 3.32 -6.46
C SER A 13 -15.17 2.72 -5.34
N LEU A 14 -14.36 3.56 -4.70
CA LEU A 14 -13.63 3.20 -3.49
C LEU A 14 -14.45 3.65 -2.26
N THR A 15 -14.29 2.94 -1.14
CA THR A 15 -14.95 3.31 0.12
C THR A 15 -13.99 4.10 1.00
N GLY A 16 -14.55 4.95 1.85
CA GLY A 16 -13.80 5.78 2.77
C GLY A 16 -13.45 7.15 2.16
N PRO A 17 -12.89 8.03 2.99
CA PRO A 17 -12.53 9.38 2.54
C PRO A 17 -11.28 9.35 1.67
N ALA A 18 -11.25 10.18 0.65
CA ALA A 18 -10.04 10.41 -0.13
C ALA A 18 -9.03 11.20 0.71
N LEU A 19 -7.82 10.68 0.84
CA LEU A 19 -6.74 11.41 1.49
C LEU A 19 -6.09 12.38 0.50
N ASN A 20 -5.69 13.53 1.01
CA ASN A 20 -5.01 14.56 0.25
C ASN A 20 -3.62 14.83 0.81
N LEU A 21 -2.77 15.46 0.01
CA LEU A 21 -1.47 15.92 0.48
C LEU A 21 -1.66 16.89 1.64
N GLY A 22 -0.88 16.72 2.70
CA GLY A 22 -0.99 17.53 3.91
C GLY A 22 -1.86 16.93 5.00
N ASP A 23 -2.72 15.97 4.66
CA ASP A 23 -3.53 15.26 5.65
C ASP A 23 -2.62 14.39 6.54
N THR A 24 -3.06 14.14 7.75
CA THR A 24 -2.40 13.17 8.62
C THR A 24 -2.71 11.76 8.11
N ALA A 25 -1.67 10.95 7.91
CA ALA A 25 -1.84 9.55 7.56
C ALA A 25 -2.59 8.83 8.70
N PRO A 26 -3.79 8.29 8.45
CA PRO A 26 -4.56 7.64 9.51
C PRO A 26 -3.83 6.45 10.10
N GLU A 27 -3.95 6.26 11.41
CA GLU A 27 -3.46 5.05 12.05
C GLU A 27 -4.34 3.87 11.66
N ALA A 28 -3.70 2.84 11.11
CA ALA A 28 -4.36 1.61 10.70
C ALA A 28 -3.67 0.42 11.37
N ILE A 29 -4.46 -0.50 11.93
CA ILE A 29 -3.94 -1.72 12.53
C ILE A 29 -4.00 -2.83 11.49
N VAL A 30 -2.85 -3.37 11.15
CA VAL A 30 -2.70 -4.47 10.19
C VAL A 30 -2.01 -5.64 10.87
N VAL A 31 -2.06 -6.81 10.25
CA VAL A 31 -1.49 -8.04 10.81
C VAL A 31 -0.26 -8.45 10.01
N ALA A 32 0.88 -8.49 10.67
CA ALA A 32 2.13 -8.89 10.05
C ALA A 32 2.20 -10.41 9.84
N LYS A 33 3.17 -10.87 9.08
CA LYS A 33 3.32 -12.30 8.74
C LYS A 33 3.57 -13.20 9.96
N ASP A 34 4.05 -12.64 11.08
CA ASP A 34 4.20 -13.34 12.35
C ASP A 34 2.91 -13.34 13.19
N LEU A 35 1.79 -12.89 12.61
CA LEU A 35 0.46 -12.77 13.20
C LEU A 35 0.34 -11.70 14.29
N LYS A 36 1.36 -10.89 14.49
CA LYS A 36 1.28 -9.75 15.41
C LYS A 36 0.65 -8.56 14.74
N GLU A 37 -0.08 -7.79 15.52
CA GLU A 37 -0.66 -6.54 15.04
C GLU A 37 0.44 -5.49 14.92
N LYS A 38 0.36 -4.71 13.85
CA LYS A 38 1.28 -3.64 13.54
C LYS A 38 0.49 -2.40 13.15
N LYS A 39 0.97 -1.24 13.61
CA LYS A 39 0.36 0.04 13.24
C LYS A 39 1.09 0.63 12.03
N VAL A 40 0.35 1.01 11.00
CA VAL A 40 0.85 1.85 9.91
C VAL A 40 0.16 3.21 9.98
N GLY A 41 0.78 4.24 9.42
CA GLY A 41 0.27 5.61 9.51
C GLY A 41 0.63 6.27 10.83
N GLY A 42 0.09 7.47 11.03
CA GLY A 42 0.40 8.27 12.21
C GLY A 42 1.84 8.77 12.23
N LYS A 43 2.17 9.48 13.31
CA LYS A 43 3.53 9.97 13.53
C LYS A 43 4.47 8.83 13.89
N LYS A 44 5.64 8.78 13.23
CA LYS A 44 6.68 7.79 13.51
C LYS A 44 8.06 8.42 13.37
N GLU A 45 9.07 7.75 13.93
CA GLU A 45 10.46 8.21 13.83
C GLU A 45 11.03 8.07 12.42
N LYS A 46 10.40 7.24 11.58
CA LYS A 46 10.82 6.97 10.21
C LYS A 46 9.82 7.50 9.21
N ILE A 47 10.32 7.86 8.03
CA ILE A 47 9.47 8.08 6.86
C ILE A 47 8.76 6.76 6.55
N GLN A 48 7.48 6.82 6.21
CA GLN A 48 6.68 5.66 5.88
C GLN A 48 6.34 5.63 4.40
N LEU A 49 6.59 4.50 3.76
CA LEU A 49 6.10 4.20 2.42
C LEU A 49 5.03 3.12 2.58
N ILE A 50 3.79 3.47 2.28
CA ILE A 50 2.63 2.60 2.43
C ILE A 50 2.10 2.28 1.04
N ILE A 51 2.16 1.02 0.66
CA ILE A 51 1.75 0.53 -0.64
C ILE A 51 0.54 -0.38 -0.43
N THR A 52 -0.53 -0.15 -1.19
CA THR A 52 -1.68 -1.05 -1.20
C THR A 52 -1.83 -1.69 -2.57
N LEU A 53 -2.35 -2.90 -2.61
CA LEU A 53 -2.58 -3.64 -3.85
C LEU A 53 -3.67 -4.70 -3.63
N PRO A 54 -4.31 -5.18 -4.72
CA PRO A 54 -5.42 -6.15 -4.58
C PRO A 54 -5.00 -7.50 -4.00
N SER A 55 -3.94 -8.12 -4.52
CA SER A 55 -3.46 -9.41 -4.01
C SER A 55 -2.08 -9.74 -4.57
N LEU A 56 -1.21 -10.26 -3.72
CA LEU A 56 0.11 -10.74 -4.12
C LEU A 56 0.04 -11.92 -5.10
N ASP A 57 -1.10 -12.60 -5.18
CA ASP A 57 -1.31 -13.73 -6.10
C ASP A 57 -1.66 -13.29 -7.53
N THR A 58 -1.71 -11.97 -7.81
CA THR A 58 -1.90 -11.47 -9.18
C THR A 58 -0.55 -11.09 -9.79
N SER A 59 -0.41 -11.24 -11.11
CA SER A 59 0.86 -11.02 -11.81
C SER A 59 1.39 -9.59 -11.67
N VAL A 60 0.53 -8.59 -11.77
CA VAL A 60 0.92 -7.18 -11.63
C VAL A 60 1.36 -6.86 -10.20
N CYS A 61 0.63 -7.36 -9.21
CA CYS A 61 0.98 -7.14 -7.80
C CYS A 61 2.28 -7.85 -7.42
N GLU A 62 2.50 -9.05 -7.93
CA GLU A 62 3.76 -9.77 -7.75
C GLU A 62 4.92 -8.96 -8.33
N MET A 63 4.79 -8.50 -9.56
CA MET A 63 5.80 -7.70 -10.24
C MET A 63 6.08 -6.39 -9.49
N GLU A 64 5.03 -5.68 -9.08
CA GLU A 64 5.13 -4.45 -8.30
C GLU A 64 5.90 -4.66 -7.00
N THR A 65 5.56 -5.70 -6.25
CA THR A 65 6.19 -5.98 -4.96
C THR A 65 7.66 -6.32 -5.13
N LYS A 66 8.00 -7.14 -6.12
CA LYS A 66 9.38 -7.48 -6.43
C LYS A 66 10.18 -6.26 -6.85
N LYS A 67 9.61 -5.40 -7.68
CA LYS A 67 10.26 -4.17 -8.14
C LYS A 67 10.55 -3.21 -7.00
N PHE A 68 9.57 -2.95 -6.15
CA PHE A 68 9.79 -2.11 -4.97
C PHE A 68 10.85 -2.71 -4.05
N ASN A 69 10.85 -4.02 -3.85
CA ASN A 69 11.85 -4.69 -3.02
C ASN A 69 13.27 -4.44 -3.55
N GLU A 70 13.47 -4.53 -4.86
CA GLU A 70 14.77 -4.25 -5.48
C GLU A 70 15.16 -2.78 -5.38
N MET A 71 14.24 -1.89 -5.73
CA MET A 71 14.50 -0.45 -5.77
C MET A 71 14.75 0.12 -4.38
N LEU A 72 14.13 -0.42 -3.35
CA LEU A 72 14.25 0.06 -1.99
C LEU A 72 15.41 -0.58 -1.21
N ALA A 73 16.15 -1.49 -1.81
CA ALA A 73 17.29 -2.15 -1.15
C ALA A 73 18.34 -1.16 -0.65
N LYS A 74 18.48 -0.03 -1.31
CA LYS A 74 19.46 1.03 -0.96
C LYS A 74 18.88 2.13 -0.07
N TYR A 75 17.62 2.02 0.34
CA TYR A 75 16.96 3.03 1.18
C TYR A 75 16.89 2.52 2.63
N ALA A 76 17.87 2.90 3.44
CA ALA A 76 17.85 2.58 4.86
C ALA A 76 17.00 3.61 5.63
N GLY A 77 16.43 3.17 6.75
CA GLY A 77 15.72 4.08 7.66
C GLY A 77 14.30 4.45 7.22
N ILE A 78 13.73 3.74 6.27
CA ILE A 78 12.36 3.93 5.81
C ILE A 78 11.53 2.72 6.23
N ASP A 79 10.34 2.98 6.76
CA ASP A 79 9.38 1.93 7.11
C ASP A 79 8.49 1.66 5.88
N VAL A 80 8.68 0.51 5.24
CA VAL A 80 7.98 0.15 4.01
C VAL A 80 7.00 -0.98 4.30
N ASN A 81 5.73 -0.74 4.06
CA ASN A 81 4.67 -1.73 4.25
C ASN A 81 3.85 -1.90 2.98
N VAL A 82 3.75 -3.14 2.50
CA VAL A 82 2.83 -3.51 1.43
C VAL A 82 1.62 -4.16 2.08
N VAL A 83 0.47 -3.54 1.93
CA VAL A 83 -0.77 -3.95 2.59
C VAL A 83 -1.76 -4.49 1.57
N SER A 84 -2.31 -5.65 1.85
CA SER A 84 -3.37 -6.27 1.04
C SER A 84 -4.34 -7.02 1.94
N MET A 85 -5.39 -7.58 1.36
CA MET A 85 -6.34 -8.44 2.08
C MET A 85 -5.89 -9.91 2.09
N ASP A 86 -4.76 -10.22 1.45
CA ASP A 86 -4.20 -11.58 1.52
C ASP A 86 -3.98 -11.96 2.99
N MET A 87 -4.20 -13.22 3.30
CA MET A 87 -3.96 -13.72 4.65
C MET A 87 -2.45 -13.66 4.96
N PRO A 88 -2.06 -13.43 6.22
CA PRO A 88 -0.65 -13.36 6.59
C PRO A 88 0.17 -14.59 6.18
N PHE A 89 -0.44 -15.75 6.19
CA PHE A 89 0.19 -17.01 5.76
C PHE A 89 0.57 -16.98 4.28
N ALA A 90 -0.31 -16.46 3.44
CA ALA A 90 -0.07 -16.32 2.00
C ALA A 90 1.02 -15.27 1.73
N GLN A 91 1.01 -14.18 2.49
CA GLN A 91 2.02 -13.13 2.37
C GLN A 91 3.41 -13.65 2.77
N ASP A 92 3.48 -14.45 3.84
CA ASP A 92 4.73 -15.07 4.28
C ASP A 92 5.29 -16.00 3.20
N ARG A 93 4.44 -16.85 2.64
CA ARG A 93 4.84 -17.77 1.55
C ARG A 93 5.35 -16.99 0.33
N PHE A 94 4.68 -15.88 -0.02
CA PHE A 94 5.12 -15.02 -1.12
C PHE A 94 6.52 -14.45 -0.84
N CYS A 95 6.75 -13.91 0.35
CA CYS A 95 8.04 -13.34 0.73
C CYS A 95 9.16 -14.36 0.69
N GLU A 96 8.91 -15.58 1.16
CA GLU A 96 9.89 -16.67 1.09
C GLU A 96 10.20 -17.08 -0.35
N SER A 97 9.16 -17.23 -1.18
CA SER A 97 9.30 -17.68 -2.56
C SER A 97 10.11 -16.72 -3.42
N TYR A 98 9.99 -15.42 -3.17
CA TYR A 98 10.63 -14.38 -4.00
C TYR A 98 11.76 -13.63 -3.29
N GLY A 99 12.16 -14.07 -2.11
CA GLY A 99 13.27 -13.45 -1.38
C GLY A 99 13.02 -11.98 -1.02
N ILE A 100 11.80 -11.64 -0.62
CA ILE A 100 11.44 -10.28 -0.25
C ILE A 100 12.03 -9.95 1.13
N LYS A 101 12.94 -8.97 1.19
CA LYS A 101 13.69 -8.64 2.41
C LYS A 101 13.64 -7.18 2.80
N ASN A 102 13.47 -6.28 1.83
CA ASN A 102 13.58 -4.84 2.04
C ASN A 102 12.26 -4.17 2.35
N ILE A 103 11.17 -4.91 2.28
CA ILE A 103 9.83 -4.44 2.55
C ILE A 103 9.11 -5.43 3.47
N THR A 104 8.12 -4.92 4.19
CA THR A 104 7.28 -5.74 5.06
C THR A 104 5.91 -5.88 4.43
N THR A 105 5.37 -7.09 4.40
CA THR A 105 3.98 -7.33 3.99
C THR A 105 3.10 -7.36 5.24
N ALA A 106 1.88 -6.87 5.11
CA ALA A 106 0.90 -6.88 6.20
C ALA A 106 -0.51 -7.04 5.64
N SER A 107 -1.38 -7.65 6.42
CA SER A 107 -2.75 -7.96 6.01
C SER A 107 -3.76 -7.08 6.73
N ASP A 108 -4.69 -6.53 5.97
CA ASP A 108 -5.78 -5.72 6.51
C ASP A 108 -7.07 -6.54 6.71
N PHE A 109 -6.96 -7.89 6.73
CA PHE A 109 -8.12 -8.78 6.79
C PHE A 109 -8.95 -8.59 8.07
N ARG A 110 -8.30 -8.23 9.18
CA ARG A 110 -8.93 -8.23 10.51
C ARG A 110 -9.84 -7.02 10.72
N TYR A 111 -9.30 -5.82 10.53
CA TYR A 111 -10.03 -4.59 10.86
C TYR A 111 -10.50 -3.80 9.64
N LYS A 112 -9.94 -4.06 8.47
CA LYS A 112 -10.22 -3.31 7.23
C LYS A 112 -9.98 -1.81 7.39
N ASP A 113 -8.95 -1.48 8.15
CA ASP A 113 -8.59 -0.11 8.50
C ASP A 113 -8.10 0.72 7.31
N MET A 114 -7.73 0.06 6.19
CA MET A 114 -7.35 0.77 4.97
C MET A 114 -8.50 1.53 4.34
N GLU A 115 -9.73 1.33 4.82
CA GLU A 115 -10.84 2.19 4.46
C GLU A 115 -10.56 3.65 4.84
N LYS A 116 -9.83 3.88 5.92
CA LYS A 116 -9.42 5.23 6.35
C LYS A 116 -8.53 5.93 5.32
N TYR A 117 -7.91 5.15 4.43
CA TYR A 117 -7.08 5.66 3.32
C TYR A 117 -7.87 5.82 2.03
N GLY A 118 -9.16 5.43 2.03
CA GLY A 118 -10.02 5.55 0.85
C GLY A 118 -9.66 4.58 -0.26
N VAL A 119 -9.07 3.43 0.05
CA VAL A 119 -8.56 2.49 -0.95
C VAL A 119 -9.27 1.13 -0.99
N ILE A 120 -10.35 0.94 -0.23
CA ILE A 120 -11.12 -0.30 -0.32
C ILE A 120 -12.06 -0.23 -1.52
N ILE A 121 -12.02 -1.23 -2.39
CA ILE A 121 -12.88 -1.31 -3.57
C ILE A 121 -14.31 -1.62 -3.09
N GLY A 122 -15.25 -0.76 -3.44
CA GLY A 122 -16.63 -0.82 -2.93
C GLY A 122 -17.62 -1.56 -3.80
N GLU A 123 -17.23 -1.91 -5.04
CA GLU A 123 -18.15 -2.58 -5.99
C GLU A 123 -17.39 -3.40 -7.02
N GLY A 124 -18.12 -4.22 -7.77
CA GLY A 124 -17.56 -5.03 -8.84
C GLY A 124 -16.92 -6.33 -8.34
N ALA A 125 -16.21 -7.00 -9.24
CA ALA A 125 -15.62 -8.33 -8.99
C ALA A 125 -14.53 -8.30 -7.91
N LEU A 126 -13.87 -7.15 -7.72
CA LEU A 126 -12.79 -7.00 -6.74
C LEU A 126 -13.26 -6.33 -5.46
N LYS A 127 -14.57 -6.22 -5.24
CA LYS A 127 -15.14 -5.62 -4.01
C LYS A 127 -14.51 -6.24 -2.76
N GLY A 128 -14.08 -5.38 -1.85
CA GLY A 128 -13.46 -5.79 -0.58
C GLY A 128 -11.95 -5.87 -0.62
N LEU A 129 -11.34 -5.85 -1.81
CA LEU A 129 -9.88 -5.81 -1.93
C LEU A 129 -9.40 -4.35 -1.89
N THR A 130 -8.10 -4.16 -1.69
CA THR A 130 -7.50 -2.84 -1.73
C THR A 130 -7.12 -2.46 -3.16
N ALA A 131 -7.32 -1.19 -3.50
CA ALA A 131 -6.88 -0.62 -4.78
C ALA A 131 -5.35 -0.53 -4.81
N ARG A 132 -4.79 -0.30 -5.99
CA ARG A 132 -3.34 -0.12 -6.15
C ARG A 132 -2.98 1.34 -5.90
N ALA A 133 -2.31 1.60 -4.79
CA ALA A 133 -1.95 2.96 -4.38
C ALA A 133 -0.60 3.00 -3.67
N VAL A 134 0.02 4.17 -3.69
CA VAL A 134 1.28 4.44 -3.01
C VAL A 134 1.13 5.73 -2.20
N PHE A 135 1.44 5.67 -0.92
CA PHE A 135 1.44 6.84 -0.03
C PHE A 135 2.82 6.97 0.62
N ILE A 136 3.28 8.20 0.77
CA ILE A 136 4.47 8.49 1.56
C ILE A 136 4.07 9.48 2.66
N ALA A 137 4.39 9.14 3.90
CA ALA A 137 4.19 10.01 5.06
C ALA A 137 5.54 10.40 5.64
N ASP A 138 5.69 11.66 6.00
CA ASP A 138 6.89 12.14 6.67
C ASP A 138 6.92 11.70 8.14
N LYS A 139 7.97 12.08 8.86
CA LYS A 139 8.13 11.72 10.28
C LYS A 139 7.06 12.30 11.19
N GLU A 140 6.41 13.39 10.76
CA GLU A 140 5.28 13.98 11.48
C GLU A 140 3.95 13.30 11.16
N GLY A 141 3.97 12.31 10.27
CA GLY A 141 2.78 11.58 9.86
C GLY A 141 1.95 12.29 8.81
N LYS A 142 2.51 13.29 8.13
CA LYS A 142 1.80 14.00 7.05
C LYS A 142 1.99 13.29 5.72
N ILE A 143 0.91 13.13 4.98
CA ILE A 143 0.95 12.62 3.61
C ILE A 143 1.63 13.66 2.72
N ILE A 144 2.79 13.32 2.19
CA ILE A 144 3.56 14.21 1.29
C ILE A 144 3.53 13.74 -0.16
N TYR A 145 3.05 12.52 -0.38
CA TYR A 145 2.91 11.93 -1.71
C TYR A 145 1.77 10.93 -1.72
N LYS A 146 1.02 10.94 -2.82
CA LYS A 146 -0.07 9.98 -3.06
C LYS A 146 -0.11 9.66 -4.54
N GLN A 147 -0.18 8.36 -4.86
CA GLN A 147 -0.46 7.89 -6.20
C GLN A 147 -1.54 6.82 -6.13
N LEU A 148 -2.70 7.11 -6.70
CA LEU A 148 -3.76 6.11 -6.91
C LEU A 148 -3.69 5.73 -8.38
N VAL A 149 -3.39 4.46 -8.67
CA VAL A 149 -3.27 3.98 -10.05
C VAL A 149 -4.66 3.93 -10.69
N PRO A 150 -4.90 4.70 -11.76
CA PRO A 150 -6.25 4.84 -12.31
C PRO A 150 -6.84 3.54 -12.87
N GLU A 151 -6.04 2.70 -13.54
CA GLU A 151 -6.45 1.38 -14.03
C GLU A 151 -5.70 0.32 -13.22
N ILE A 152 -6.42 -0.46 -12.44
CA ILE A 152 -5.84 -1.39 -11.47
C ILE A 152 -4.92 -2.45 -12.09
N THR A 153 -5.07 -2.72 -13.38
CA THR A 153 -4.22 -3.68 -14.10
C THR A 153 -2.88 -3.10 -14.51
N ASN A 154 -2.67 -1.80 -14.34
CA ASN A 154 -1.39 -1.16 -14.62
C ASN A 154 -0.49 -1.14 -13.39
N GLU A 155 0.82 -1.16 -13.62
CA GLU A 155 1.81 -0.92 -12.58
C GLU A 155 1.77 0.55 -12.14
N PRO A 156 2.22 0.86 -10.90
CA PRO A 156 2.39 2.25 -10.49
C PRO A 156 3.58 2.88 -11.21
N ASP A 157 3.67 4.20 -11.16
CA ASP A 157 4.84 4.95 -11.58
C ASP A 157 5.88 4.91 -10.45
N TYR A 158 6.83 4.01 -10.56
CA TYR A 158 7.86 3.78 -9.54
C TYR A 158 8.79 4.97 -9.39
N GLU A 159 9.19 5.56 -10.51
CA GLU A 159 10.14 6.68 -10.51
C GLU A 159 9.56 7.91 -9.84
N ASP A 160 8.27 8.18 -10.08
CA ASP A 160 7.57 9.29 -9.46
C ASP A 160 7.54 9.13 -7.93
N ALA A 161 7.23 7.93 -7.45
CA ALA A 161 7.24 7.63 -6.01
C ALA A 161 8.63 7.76 -5.41
N LEU A 162 9.66 7.24 -6.09
CA LEU A 162 11.04 7.34 -5.60
C LEU A 162 11.56 8.77 -5.61
N LYS A 163 11.16 9.56 -6.60
CA LYS A 163 11.51 10.99 -6.67
C LYS A 163 10.96 11.74 -5.44
N ALA A 164 9.71 11.48 -5.09
CA ALA A 164 9.11 12.06 -3.88
C ALA A 164 9.85 11.62 -2.62
N LEU A 165 10.23 10.34 -2.55
CA LEU A 165 10.97 9.79 -1.42
C LEU A 165 12.36 10.43 -1.30
N ASN A 166 13.06 10.62 -2.41
CA ASN A 166 14.38 11.26 -2.45
C ASN A 166 14.32 12.72 -1.98
N GLY A 167 13.23 13.41 -2.20
CA GLY A 167 13.04 14.78 -1.75
C GLY A 167 12.99 14.94 -0.23
N LEU A 168 12.84 13.85 0.52
CA LEU A 168 12.79 13.85 1.99
C LEU A 168 14.12 13.51 2.65
N LYS A 169 15.13 13.19 1.88
CA LYS A 169 16.46 12.87 2.38
C LYS A 169 17.35 14.08 2.53
#